data_15c49a56b3f84ff17fc1d12004e9b9ed
#
_entry.id   15c49a56b3f84ff17fc1d12004e9b9ed
#
_cell.length_a   1.000
_cell.length_b   1.000
_cell.length_c   1.000
_cell.angle_alpha   90.00
_cell.angle_beta   90.00
_cell.angle_gamma   90.00
#
_symmetry.space_group_name_H-M   'P 1'
#
loop_
_entity.id
_entity.type
_entity.pdbx_description
1 polymer ?
#
loop_
_entity_poly.entity_id
_entity_poly.type
_entity_poly.pdbx_seq_one_letter_code
_entity_poly.pdbx_strand_id
1 'polypeptide(L)'
;MDKQRLCIERELISSSAPIIWDLISTDAGLSRWMADSVTQEGEQLTFVWGELWSHHEVRTATIVEKVKNQYIKVTWDDEDGPDNFFELRMDKSHITNDYMLTITDFAWDDEMDSLHSIWTDNLARLRNTCGI
;
A
#
# COMPACT_ATOMS: atom_id res chain seq x y z
N MET A 1 -25.05 4.27 -2.12
CA MET A 1 -24.05 3.92 -3.18
C MET A 1 -22.86 3.24 -2.55
N ASP A 2 -22.38 2.23 -3.20
CA ASP A 2 -21.20 1.51 -2.71
C ASP A 2 -19.94 2.04 -3.39
N LYS A 3 -18.81 1.89 -2.68
CA LYS A 3 -17.51 2.17 -3.28
C LYS A 3 -17.20 1.15 -4.37
N GLN A 4 -16.43 1.56 -5.35
CA GLN A 4 -15.92 0.68 -6.38
C GLN A 4 -14.53 0.18 -6.02
N ARG A 5 -14.23 -1.04 -6.44
CA ARG A 5 -12.94 -1.69 -6.22
C ARG A 5 -11.95 -1.25 -7.28
N LEU A 6 -10.77 -0.84 -6.83
CA LEU A 6 -9.61 -0.62 -7.69
C LEU A 6 -8.64 -1.76 -7.49
N CYS A 7 -8.17 -2.36 -8.58
CA CYS A 7 -7.16 -3.40 -8.56
C CYS A 7 -6.03 -3.02 -9.53
N ILE A 8 -4.81 -2.89 -9.01
CA ILE A 8 -3.63 -2.57 -9.82
C ILE A 8 -2.65 -3.71 -9.68
N GLU A 9 -2.16 -4.21 -10.81
CA GLU A 9 -1.11 -5.22 -10.87
C GLU A 9 0.16 -4.60 -11.45
N ARG A 10 1.29 -4.82 -10.78
CA ARG A 10 2.58 -4.30 -11.23
C ARG A 10 3.63 -5.40 -11.11
N GLU A 11 4.28 -5.69 -12.24
CA GLU A 11 5.42 -6.59 -12.26
C GLU A 11 6.62 -5.90 -11.61
N LEU A 12 7.29 -6.61 -10.69
CA LEU A 12 8.44 -6.09 -9.98
C LEU A 12 9.73 -6.60 -10.61
N ILE A 13 10.79 -5.79 -10.55
CA ILE A 13 12.12 -6.18 -11.03
C ILE A 13 12.80 -7.12 -10.05
N SER A 14 12.61 -6.87 -8.74
CA SER A 14 13.25 -7.69 -7.71
C SER A 14 12.66 -9.10 -7.68
N SER A 15 13.52 -10.08 -7.52
CA SER A 15 13.15 -11.48 -7.28
C SER A 15 13.33 -11.89 -5.82
N SER A 16 13.65 -10.95 -4.93
CA SER A 16 13.88 -11.21 -3.52
C SER A 16 12.59 -11.06 -2.70
N ALA A 17 12.02 -12.18 -2.27
CA ALA A 17 10.83 -12.17 -1.42
C ALA A 17 11.04 -11.38 -0.12
N PRO A 18 12.16 -11.54 0.61
CA PRO A 18 12.37 -10.77 1.83
C PRO A 18 12.39 -9.25 1.61
N ILE A 19 13.00 -8.78 0.53
CA ILE A 19 13.06 -7.35 0.21
C ILE A 19 11.67 -6.83 -0.12
N ILE A 20 10.93 -7.53 -0.97
CA ILE A 20 9.57 -7.13 -1.35
C ILE A 20 8.66 -7.12 -0.11
N TRP A 21 8.71 -8.19 0.69
CA TRP A 21 7.89 -8.31 1.89
C TRP A 21 8.17 -7.18 2.87
N ASP A 22 9.43 -6.85 3.07
CA ASP A 22 9.83 -5.75 3.96
C ASP A 22 9.23 -4.41 3.52
N LEU A 23 9.20 -4.16 2.20
CA LEU A 23 8.67 -2.91 1.64
C LEU A 23 7.15 -2.79 1.76
N ILE A 24 6.41 -3.89 1.80
CA ILE A 24 4.93 -3.84 1.86
C ILE A 24 4.38 -4.12 3.25
N SER A 25 5.18 -4.61 4.19
CA SER A 25 4.68 -5.09 5.49
C SER A 25 5.26 -4.38 6.70
N THR A 26 6.23 -3.50 6.55
CA THR A 26 6.84 -2.77 7.66
C THR A 26 6.60 -1.27 7.54
N ASP A 27 6.61 -0.58 8.67
CA ASP A 27 6.50 0.88 8.68
C ASP A 27 7.67 1.54 7.94
N ALA A 28 8.89 1.06 8.18
CA ALA A 28 10.08 1.56 7.48
C ALA A 28 9.97 1.35 5.97
N GLY A 29 9.50 0.18 5.54
CA GLY A 29 9.30 -0.12 4.13
C GLY A 29 8.22 0.75 3.49
N LEU A 30 7.06 0.85 4.13
CA LEU A 30 5.95 1.67 3.64
C LEU A 30 6.31 3.16 3.60
N SER A 31 7.15 3.63 4.50
CA SER A 31 7.63 5.03 4.51
C SER A 31 8.43 5.39 3.26
N ARG A 32 8.96 4.41 2.56
CA ARG A 32 9.79 4.65 1.38
C ARG A 32 8.98 4.95 0.12
N TRP A 33 7.71 4.56 0.07
CA TRP A 33 6.94 4.69 -1.17
C TRP A 33 5.47 5.09 -1.00
N MET A 34 4.82 4.80 0.13
CA MET A 34 3.38 5.09 0.29
C MET A 34 3.08 6.45 0.90
N ALA A 35 3.96 6.94 1.77
CA ALA A 35 3.75 8.20 2.49
C ALA A 35 5.10 8.82 2.81
N ASP A 36 5.10 10.04 3.33
CA ASP A 36 6.33 10.70 3.76
C ASP A 36 6.84 10.11 5.07
N SER A 37 5.93 9.63 5.91
CA SER A 37 6.29 8.93 7.15
C SER A 37 5.23 7.89 7.46
N VAL A 38 5.65 6.71 7.89
CA VAL A 38 4.77 5.67 8.43
C VAL A 38 5.41 5.15 9.70
N THR A 39 4.63 5.12 10.78
CA THR A 39 5.06 4.56 12.05
C THR A 39 4.10 3.48 12.48
N GLN A 40 4.59 2.48 13.19
CA GLN A 40 3.77 1.36 13.66
C GLN A 40 3.87 1.24 15.17
N GLU A 41 2.71 1.08 15.80
CA GLU A 41 2.60 0.78 17.22
C GLU A 41 1.59 -0.36 17.37
N GLY A 42 2.08 -1.55 17.73
CA GLY A 42 1.26 -2.77 17.72
C GLY A 42 0.76 -3.06 16.31
N GLU A 43 -0.54 -3.14 16.14
CA GLU A 43 -1.21 -3.37 14.86
C GLU A 43 -1.63 -2.08 14.16
N GLN A 44 -1.39 -0.92 14.78
CA GLN A 44 -1.79 0.37 14.23
C GLN A 44 -0.65 1.01 13.46
N LEU A 45 -0.98 1.48 12.26
CA LEU A 45 -0.09 2.26 11.40
C LEU A 45 -0.55 3.71 11.37
N THR A 46 0.40 4.64 11.44
CA THR A 46 0.13 6.07 11.27
C THR A 46 0.85 6.55 10.02
N PHE A 47 0.07 7.02 9.05
CA PHE A 47 0.58 7.54 7.78
C PHE A 47 0.56 9.06 7.83
N VAL A 48 1.68 9.70 7.43
CA VAL A 48 1.79 11.15 7.34
C VAL A 48 2.22 11.53 5.93
N TRP A 49 1.45 12.41 5.30
CA TRP A 49 1.79 13.01 4.02
C TRP A 49 2.03 14.49 4.23
N GLY A 50 3.11 15.02 3.66
CA GLY A 50 3.52 16.40 3.84
C GLY A 50 4.47 16.58 5.02
N GLU A 51 4.89 17.81 5.24
CA GLU A 51 5.84 18.16 6.28
C GLU A 51 5.12 18.59 7.56
N LEU A 52 5.64 18.20 8.73
CA LEU A 52 5.00 18.44 10.03
C LEU A 52 4.83 19.93 10.37
N TRP A 53 5.69 20.80 9.83
CA TRP A 53 5.64 22.25 10.06
C TRP A 53 4.86 23.01 8.99
N SER A 54 4.29 22.31 8.03
CA SER A 54 3.49 22.90 6.97
C SER A 54 2.16 22.14 6.84
N HIS A 55 1.46 22.34 5.73
CA HIS A 55 0.21 21.63 5.49
C HIS A 55 0.50 20.13 5.32
N HIS A 56 -0.12 19.29 6.15
CA HIS A 56 0.06 17.84 6.09
C HIS A 56 -1.23 17.09 6.42
N GLU A 57 -1.30 15.85 6.02
CA GLU A 57 -2.42 14.95 6.30
C GLU A 57 -1.91 13.77 7.13
N VAL A 58 -2.68 13.38 8.14
CA VAL A 58 -2.38 12.22 8.98
C VAL A 58 -3.59 11.29 8.97
N ARG A 59 -3.35 10.01 8.69
CA ARG A 59 -4.37 8.97 8.79
C ARG A 59 -3.84 7.77 9.56
N THR A 60 -4.69 7.16 10.36
CA THR A 60 -4.36 5.92 11.06
C THR A 60 -5.11 4.75 10.45
N ALA A 61 -4.49 3.59 10.52
CA ALA A 61 -5.03 2.35 9.99
C ALA A 61 -4.64 1.18 10.88
N THR A 62 -5.37 0.09 10.81
CA THR A 62 -5.13 -1.11 11.60
C THR A 62 -4.86 -2.30 10.70
N ILE A 63 -3.76 -3.02 10.97
CA ILE A 63 -3.44 -4.25 10.27
C ILE A 63 -4.39 -5.34 10.76
N VAL A 64 -5.24 -5.86 9.87
CA VAL A 64 -6.23 -6.90 10.21
C VAL A 64 -5.82 -8.29 9.74
N GLU A 65 -5.00 -8.37 8.69
CA GLU A 65 -4.45 -9.64 8.21
C GLU A 65 -3.02 -9.41 7.73
N LYS A 66 -2.14 -10.36 8.03
CA LYS A 66 -0.75 -10.31 7.62
C LYS A 66 -0.22 -11.73 7.49
N VAL A 67 0.08 -12.13 6.25
CA VAL A 67 0.63 -13.46 5.96
C VAL A 67 1.99 -13.26 5.30
N LYS A 68 3.03 -13.69 5.97
CA LYS A 68 4.43 -13.47 5.56
C LYS A 68 4.67 -13.93 4.12
N ASN A 69 5.30 -13.05 3.34
CA ASN A 69 5.63 -13.27 1.92
C ASN A 69 4.39 -13.47 1.03
N GLN A 70 3.20 -13.09 1.49
CA GLN A 70 1.99 -13.21 0.72
C GLN A 70 1.24 -11.88 0.64
N TYR A 71 0.68 -11.40 1.76
CA TYR A 71 -0.10 -10.17 1.73
C TYR A 71 -0.24 -9.52 3.09
N ILE A 72 -0.62 -8.24 3.06
CA ILE A 72 -1.05 -7.48 4.22
C ILE A 72 -2.37 -6.79 3.87
N LYS A 73 -3.33 -6.85 4.79
CA LYS A 73 -4.63 -6.18 4.67
C LYS A 73 -4.78 -5.19 5.83
N VAL A 74 -5.08 -3.94 5.50
CA VAL A 74 -5.08 -2.83 6.44
C VAL A 74 -6.40 -2.08 6.31
N THR A 75 -7.10 -1.87 7.43
CA THR A 75 -8.34 -1.09 7.45
C THR A 75 -8.06 0.34 7.90
N TRP A 76 -8.71 1.30 7.24
CA TRP A 76 -8.63 2.71 7.64
C TRP A 76 -9.51 2.94 8.86
N ASP A 77 -8.96 3.56 9.92
CA ASP A 77 -9.68 3.80 11.18
C ASP A 77 -10.75 4.91 11.03
N ASP A 78 -10.59 5.78 10.03
CA ASP A 78 -11.52 6.87 9.76
C ASP A 78 -12.66 6.50 8.79
N GLU A 79 -12.77 5.24 8.40
CA GLU A 79 -13.79 4.76 7.48
C GLU A 79 -14.53 3.56 8.09
N ASP A 80 -15.82 3.47 7.80
CA ASP A 80 -16.68 2.37 8.23
C ASP A 80 -17.09 1.52 7.01
N GLY A 81 -17.55 0.29 7.29
CA GLY A 81 -18.10 -0.60 6.28
C GLY A 81 -17.09 -1.60 5.74
N PRO A 82 -17.56 -2.51 4.83
CA PRO A 82 -16.71 -3.59 4.33
C PRO A 82 -15.63 -3.13 3.35
N ASP A 83 -15.75 -1.94 2.77
CA ASP A 83 -14.84 -1.40 1.77
C ASP A 83 -13.88 -0.36 2.36
N ASN A 84 -13.51 -0.54 3.62
CA ASN A 84 -12.66 0.39 4.35
C ASN A 84 -11.20 -0.03 4.43
N PHE A 85 -10.74 -0.88 3.52
CA PHE A 85 -9.40 -1.44 3.58
C PHE A 85 -8.63 -1.25 2.28
N PHE A 86 -7.31 -1.45 2.37
CA PHE A 86 -6.49 -1.72 1.20
C PHE A 86 -5.67 -3.00 1.46
N GLU A 87 -5.28 -3.67 0.39
CA GLU A 87 -4.50 -4.90 0.45
C GLU A 87 -3.30 -4.78 -0.48
N LEU A 88 -2.14 -5.18 0.02
CA LEU A 88 -0.92 -5.31 -0.77
C LEU A 88 -0.53 -6.78 -0.81
N ARG A 89 -0.50 -7.36 -2.00
CA ARG A 89 -0.23 -8.78 -2.20
C ARG A 89 0.94 -8.96 -3.14
N MET A 90 1.85 -9.86 -2.75
CA MET A 90 2.96 -10.27 -3.60
C MET A 90 2.78 -11.71 -4.05
N ASP A 91 2.83 -11.93 -5.35
CA ASP A 91 2.69 -13.26 -5.94
C ASP A 91 3.85 -13.52 -6.89
N LYS A 92 4.37 -14.75 -6.87
CA LYS A 92 5.45 -15.15 -7.74
C LYS A 92 4.91 -15.89 -8.96
N SER A 93 5.32 -15.44 -10.14
CA SER A 93 5.01 -16.15 -11.37
C SER A 93 5.80 -17.47 -11.45
N HIS A 94 5.10 -18.58 -11.68
CA HIS A 94 5.74 -19.88 -11.86
C HIS A 94 6.46 -20.00 -13.22
N ILE A 95 6.16 -19.09 -14.14
CA ILE A 95 6.71 -19.11 -15.49
C ILE A 95 8.02 -18.32 -15.55
N THR A 96 8.02 -17.10 -15.02
CA THR A 96 9.16 -16.18 -15.13
C THR A 96 9.98 -16.06 -13.85
N ASN A 97 9.45 -16.54 -12.72
CA ASN A 97 10.01 -16.34 -11.36
C ASN A 97 10.01 -14.88 -10.89
N ASP A 98 9.34 -14.01 -11.62
CA ASP A 98 9.18 -12.61 -11.21
C ASP A 98 8.03 -12.47 -10.22
N TYR A 99 8.10 -11.43 -9.38
CA TYR A 99 7.02 -11.12 -8.46
C TYR A 99 6.08 -10.08 -9.05
N MET A 100 4.80 -10.25 -8.78
CA MET A 100 3.74 -9.30 -9.10
C MET A 100 3.24 -8.69 -7.79
N LEU A 101 3.17 -7.36 -7.75
CA LEU A 101 2.50 -6.65 -6.65
C LEU A 101 1.07 -6.35 -7.09
N THR A 102 0.11 -6.82 -6.31
CA THR A 102 -1.31 -6.55 -6.55
C THR A 102 -1.82 -5.64 -5.43
N ILE A 103 -2.36 -4.50 -5.82
CA ILE A 103 -2.92 -3.51 -4.91
C ILE A 103 -4.43 -3.53 -5.06
N THR A 104 -5.15 -3.71 -3.96
CA THR A 104 -6.61 -3.61 -3.92
C THR A 104 -6.99 -2.46 -3.00
N ASP A 105 -7.81 -1.56 -3.50
CA ASP A 105 -8.31 -0.42 -2.73
C ASP A 105 -9.72 -0.07 -3.22
N PHE A 106 -10.37 0.86 -2.56
CA PHE A 106 -11.76 1.22 -2.85
C PHE A 106 -11.94 2.72 -2.84
N ALA A 107 -12.77 3.23 -3.74
CA ALA A 107 -13.13 4.64 -3.77
C ALA A 107 -14.54 4.81 -4.32
N TRP A 108 -15.13 5.95 -3.98
CA TRP A 108 -16.37 6.38 -4.61
C TRP A 108 -16.11 6.66 -6.10
N ASP A 109 -17.14 6.54 -6.91
CA ASP A 109 -17.03 6.65 -8.37
C ASP A 109 -16.35 7.94 -8.81
N ASP A 110 -16.70 9.06 -8.17
CA ASP A 110 -16.14 10.38 -8.47
C ASP A 110 -14.71 10.58 -7.93
N GLU A 111 -14.21 9.68 -7.11
CA GLU A 111 -12.87 9.73 -6.53
C GLU A 111 -11.92 8.67 -7.10
N MET A 112 -12.42 7.80 -7.99
CA MET A 112 -11.65 6.67 -8.51
C MET A 112 -10.41 7.11 -9.29
N ASP A 113 -10.52 8.16 -10.11
CA ASP A 113 -9.39 8.67 -10.88
C ASP A 113 -8.30 9.24 -9.96
N SER A 114 -8.70 9.91 -8.88
CA SER A 114 -7.76 10.44 -7.89
C SER A 114 -7.04 9.30 -7.16
N LEU A 115 -7.77 8.27 -6.77
CA LEU A 115 -7.18 7.10 -6.11
C LEU A 115 -6.19 6.39 -7.02
N HIS A 116 -6.54 6.21 -8.28
CA HIS A 116 -5.65 5.60 -9.27
C HIS A 116 -4.36 6.40 -9.43
N SER A 117 -4.46 7.73 -9.47
CA SER A 117 -3.29 8.61 -9.57
C SER A 117 -2.39 8.51 -8.34
N ILE A 118 -2.98 8.45 -7.14
CA ILE A 118 -2.22 8.29 -5.90
C ILE A 118 -1.40 7.01 -5.93
N TRP A 119 -2.01 5.89 -6.29
CA TRP A 119 -1.30 4.61 -6.35
C TRP A 119 -0.26 4.58 -7.47
N THR A 120 -0.54 5.22 -8.62
CA THR A 120 0.44 5.34 -9.71
C THR A 120 1.68 6.10 -9.25
N ASP A 121 1.49 7.21 -8.52
CA ASP A 121 2.61 7.99 -7.97
C ASP A 121 3.38 7.19 -6.91
N ASN A 122 2.67 6.46 -6.05
CA ASN A 122 3.30 5.60 -5.05
C ASN A 122 4.17 4.51 -5.71
N LEU A 123 3.66 3.89 -6.76
CA LEU A 123 4.40 2.87 -7.50
C LEU A 123 5.61 3.44 -8.22
N ALA A 124 5.53 4.68 -8.72
CA ALA A 124 6.67 5.37 -9.30
C ALA A 124 7.75 5.61 -8.24
N ARG A 125 7.36 6.01 -7.03
CA ARG A 125 8.29 6.16 -5.90
C ARG A 125 8.92 4.82 -5.53
N LEU A 126 8.14 3.75 -5.49
CA LEU A 126 8.64 2.41 -5.20
C LEU A 126 9.76 2.03 -6.19
N ARG A 127 9.53 2.27 -7.48
CA ARG A 127 10.51 2.00 -8.53
C ARG A 127 11.75 2.88 -8.40
N ASN A 128 11.55 4.18 -8.25
CA ASN A 128 12.65 5.16 -8.27
C ASN A 128 13.45 5.17 -6.98
N THR A 129 12.82 4.92 -5.84
CA THR A 129 13.47 4.97 -4.52
C THR A 129 14.03 3.61 -4.11
N CYS A 130 13.31 2.54 -4.42
CA CYS A 130 13.66 1.19 -3.96
C CYS A 130 14.23 0.29 -5.08
N GLY A 131 14.10 0.69 -6.31
CA GLY A 131 14.67 -0.05 -7.47
C GLY A 131 13.95 -1.36 -7.78
N ILE A 132 12.67 -1.50 -7.42
CA ILE A 132 11.94 -2.75 -7.67
C ILE A 132 10.70 -2.61 -8.60
#